data_1b12a00e5e296efe3b889f5fc1d180bb
#
_entry.id   1b12a00e5e296efe3b889f5fc1d180bb
#
_cell.length_a   1.000
_cell.length_b   1.000
_cell.length_c   1.000
_cell.angle_alpha   90.00
_cell.angle_beta   90.00
_cell.angle_gamma   90.00
#
_symmetry.space_group_name_H-M   'P 1'
#
loop_
_entity.id
_entity.type
_entity.pdbx_description
1 polymer ?
#
loop_
_entity_poly.entity_id
_entity_poly.type
_entity_poly.pdbx_seq_one_letter_code
_entity_poly.pdbx_strand_id
1 'polypeptide(L)'
;MPHPSTLPAEQLLHHCLQRRTRHSGPGGQHRNKVETAIELVHQPTGITAFAAERRSQDANRQQAIFRLRLLLALHLRTVESPDVQPSPLWQSRCRNQKIACNDRHDDFPAMLAEALNAVDAKDYDVRRAAAALGCSFSQLTRFLARTPEALELVNTHRATRGLHRLLP
;
A
#
# COMPACT_ATOMS: atom_id res chain seq x y z
N MET A 1 7.61 5.09 -14.88
CA MET A 1 6.13 4.91 -14.89
C MET A 1 5.60 5.15 -13.48
N PRO A 2 4.40 5.75 -13.29
CA PRO A 2 3.84 5.95 -11.96
C PRO A 2 3.63 4.60 -11.26
N HIS A 3 3.78 4.57 -9.94
CA HIS A 3 3.58 3.36 -9.16
C HIS A 3 2.12 2.89 -9.28
N PRO A 4 1.80 1.59 -9.52
CA PRO A 4 0.44 1.13 -9.74
C PRO A 4 -0.54 1.44 -8.59
N SER A 5 -0.06 1.51 -7.33
CA SER A 5 -0.91 1.90 -6.19
C SER A 5 -1.37 3.37 -6.22
N THR A 6 -0.75 4.22 -7.07
CA THR A 6 -1.15 5.63 -7.23
C THR A 6 -2.18 5.84 -8.35
N LEU A 7 -2.41 4.83 -9.19
CA LEU A 7 -3.34 4.93 -10.31
C LEU A 7 -4.79 5.08 -9.81
N PRO A 8 -5.64 5.84 -10.53
CA PRO A 8 -7.08 5.77 -10.35
C PRO A 8 -7.60 4.32 -10.44
N ALA A 9 -8.66 4.01 -9.70
CA ALA A 9 -9.18 2.64 -9.62
C ALA A 9 -9.46 2.02 -10.99
N GLU A 10 -10.06 2.78 -11.90
CA GLU A 10 -10.37 2.31 -13.26
C GLU A 10 -9.10 1.96 -14.04
N GLN A 11 -8.07 2.81 -13.99
CA GLN A 11 -6.79 2.56 -14.67
C GLN A 11 -6.07 1.35 -14.08
N LEU A 12 -6.07 1.19 -12.76
CA LEU A 12 -5.50 0.00 -12.12
C LEU A 12 -6.24 -1.27 -12.58
N LEU A 13 -7.56 -1.23 -12.64
CA LEU A 13 -8.38 -2.38 -13.03
C LEU A 13 -8.19 -2.80 -14.50
N HIS A 14 -7.79 -1.89 -15.40
CA HIS A 14 -7.42 -2.26 -16.77
C HIS A 14 -6.19 -3.20 -16.81
N HIS A 15 -5.35 -3.16 -15.79
CA HIS A 15 -4.20 -4.07 -15.64
C HIS A 15 -4.52 -5.30 -14.79
N CYS A 16 -5.80 -5.51 -14.41
CA CYS A 16 -6.21 -6.58 -13.53
C CYS A 16 -7.15 -7.56 -14.22
N LEU A 17 -6.96 -8.84 -13.93
CA LEU A 17 -8.00 -9.84 -14.13
C LEU A 17 -8.92 -9.83 -12.92
N GLN A 18 -10.20 -9.56 -13.12
CA GLN A 18 -11.22 -9.63 -12.08
C GLN A 18 -11.98 -10.94 -12.18
N ARG A 19 -12.04 -11.69 -11.10
CA ARG A 19 -12.84 -12.89 -10.95
C ARG A 19 -13.90 -12.69 -9.88
N ARG A 20 -15.10 -13.19 -10.15
CA ARG A 20 -16.20 -13.27 -9.19
C ARG A 20 -16.27 -14.71 -8.71
N THR A 21 -16.35 -14.92 -7.42
CA THR A 21 -16.42 -16.25 -6.84
C THR A 21 -17.51 -16.32 -5.79
N ARG A 22 -18.00 -17.53 -5.57
CA ARG A 22 -18.88 -17.84 -4.43
C ARG A 22 -17.97 -18.13 -3.25
N HIS A 23 -18.25 -17.48 -2.13
CA HIS A 23 -17.55 -17.80 -0.90
C HIS A 23 -18.47 -18.60 0.00
N SER A 24 -18.11 -19.87 0.27
CA SER A 24 -18.75 -20.68 1.29
C SER A 24 -18.29 -20.22 2.67
N GLY A 25 -19.23 -19.88 3.55
CA GLY A 25 -18.94 -19.49 4.92
C GLY A 25 -20.19 -19.57 5.81
N PRO A 26 -20.06 -19.58 7.15
CA PRO A 26 -21.20 -19.62 8.06
C PRO A 26 -22.09 -18.38 7.84
N GLY A 27 -23.35 -18.60 7.42
CA GLY A 27 -24.35 -17.54 7.20
C GLY A 27 -25.28 -17.83 6.04
N GLY A 28 -26.53 -18.13 6.33
CA GLY A 28 -27.78 -18.26 5.58
C GLY A 28 -27.74 -18.64 4.07
N GLN A 29 -28.84 -19.23 3.58
CA GLN A 29 -28.97 -19.70 2.18
C GLN A 29 -28.70 -18.62 1.11
N HIS A 30 -28.89 -17.33 1.39
CA HIS A 30 -28.63 -16.25 0.44
C HIS A 30 -27.14 -16.04 0.16
N ARG A 31 -26.26 -16.28 1.11
CA ARG A 31 -24.80 -16.11 0.97
C ARG A 31 -24.19 -17.15 0.00
N ASN A 32 -24.81 -18.33 -0.06
CA ASN A 32 -24.33 -19.43 -0.92
C ASN A 32 -24.84 -19.33 -2.38
N LYS A 33 -25.79 -18.41 -2.67
CA LYS A 33 -26.39 -18.24 -4.00
C LYS A 33 -25.84 -17.06 -4.80
N VAL A 34 -25.18 -16.08 -4.16
CA VAL A 34 -24.73 -14.85 -4.80
C VAL A 34 -23.22 -14.77 -4.81
N GLU A 35 -22.64 -14.57 -5.99
CA GLU A 35 -21.19 -14.38 -6.18
C GLU A 35 -20.79 -12.95 -5.79
N THR A 36 -20.67 -12.68 -4.48
CA THR A 36 -20.28 -11.37 -3.96
C THR A 36 -18.79 -11.24 -3.71
N ALA A 37 -18.05 -12.33 -3.71
CA ALA A 37 -16.61 -12.31 -3.52
C ALA A 37 -15.89 -11.83 -4.78
N ILE A 38 -14.88 -10.99 -4.59
CA ILE A 38 -14.05 -10.41 -5.66
C ILE A 38 -12.60 -10.81 -5.44
N GLU A 39 -12.01 -11.37 -6.47
CA GLU A 39 -10.57 -11.56 -6.61
C GLU A 39 -10.04 -10.66 -7.72
N LEU A 40 -8.96 -9.94 -7.45
CA LEU A 40 -8.23 -9.11 -8.40
C LEU A 40 -6.81 -9.63 -8.54
N VAL A 41 -6.39 -9.93 -9.76
CA VAL A 41 -5.02 -10.33 -10.09
C VAL A 41 -4.40 -9.23 -10.94
N HIS A 42 -3.40 -8.54 -10.44
CA HIS A 42 -2.63 -7.57 -11.22
C HIS A 42 -1.72 -8.31 -12.19
N GLN A 43 -2.06 -8.31 -13.48
CA GLN A 43 -1.41 -9.13 -14.50
C GLN A 43 0.09 -8.89 -14.64
N PRO A 44 0.60 -7.61 -14.59
CA PRO A 44 2.04 -7.38 -14.74
C PRO A 44 2.89 -7.94 -13.60
N THR A 45 2.35 -8.10 -12.38
CA THR A 45 3.11 -8.55 -11.20
C THR A 45 2.66 -9.91 -10.65
N GLY A 46 1.48 -10.38 -11.05
CA GLY A 46 0.86 -11.58 -10.47
C GLY A 46 0.30 -11.39 -9.05
N ILE A 47 0.41 -10.17 -8.49
CA ILE A 47 -0.09 -9.89 -7.14
C ILE A 47 -1.61 -10.00 -7.13
N THR A 48 -2.13 -10.74 -6.15
CA THR A 48 -3.56 -11.03 -6.02
C THR A 48 -4.13 -10.47 -4.73
N ALA A 49 -5.32 -9.88 -4.80
CA ALA A 49 -6.09 -9.44 -3.66
C ALA A 49 -7.51 -9.99 -3.71
N PHE A 50 -8.05 -10.31 -2.53
CA PHE A 50 -9.36 -10.93 -2.36
C PHE A 50 -10.19 -10.19 -1.33
N ALA A 51 -11.52 -10.07 -1.55
CA ALA A 51 -12.47 -9.55 -0.58
C ALA A 51 -13.83 -10.25 -0.70
N ALA A 52 -14.40 -10.69 0.42
CA ALA A 52 -15.67 -11.41 0.50
C ALA A 52 -16.48 -11.07 1.77
N GLU A 53 -16.05 -10.08 2.55
CA GLU A 53 -16.60 -9.81 3.88
C GLU A 53 -17.96 -9.10 3.84
N ARG A 54 -18.21 -8.39 2.75
CA ARG A 54 -19.42 -7.58 2.60
C ARG A 54 -20.50 -8.32 1.81
N ARG A 55 -21.77 -7.96 2.06
CA ARG A 55 -22.91 -8.48 1.29
C ARG A 55 -23.00 -7.84 -0.11
N SER A 56 -22.47 -6.64 -0.27
CA SER A 56 -22.43 -5.93 -1.54
C SER A 56 -21.18 -6.31 -2.33
N GLN A 57 -21.36 -6.69 -3.59
CA GLN A 57 -20.28 -6.97 -4.52
C GLN A 57 -19.41 -5.73 -4.76
N ASP A 58 -20.04 -4.55 -4.87
CA ASP A 58 -19.32 -3.29 -5.05
C ASP A 58 -18.44 -2.95 -3.83
N ALA A 59 -18.96 -3.13 -2.61
CA ALA A 59 -18.18 -2.94 -1.40
C ALA A 59 -16.98 -3.92 -1.31
N ASN A 60 -17.13 -5.17 -1.73
CA ASN A 60 -16.02 -6.13 -1.83
C ASN A 60 -15.04 -5.72 -2.93
N ARG A 61 -15.52 -5.20 -4.07
CA ARG A 61 -14.66 -4.70 -5.13
C ARG A 61 -13.78 -3.53 -4.64
N GLN A 62 -14.36 -2.55 -3.97
CA GLN A 62 -13.60 -1.43 -3.38
C GLN A 62 -12.56 -1.93 -2.37
N GLN A 63 -12.95 -2.87 -1.50
CA GLN A 63 -12.03 -3.48 -0.54
C GLN A 63 -10.90 -4.26 -1.21
N ALA A 64 -11.20 -5.00 -2.28
CA ALA A 64 -10.19 -5.72 -3.05
C ALA A 64 -9.21 -4.76 -3.75
N ILE A 65 -9.71 -3.64 -4.30
CA ILE A 65 -8.85 -2.59 -4.89
C ILE A 65 -7.92 -1.99 -3.84
N PHE A 66 -8.44 -1.65 -2.67
CA PHE A 66 -7.62 -1.11 -1.58
C PHE A 66 -6.52 -2.09 -1.15
N ARG A 67 -6.87 -3.37 -0.94
CA ARG A 67 -5.92 -4.44 -0.61
C ARG A 67 -4.87 -4.65 -1.70
N LEU A 68 -5.29 -4.64 -2.96
CA LEU A 68 -4.37 -4.78 -4.08
C LEU A 68 -3.36 -3.64 -4.12
N ARG A 69 -3.83 -2.39 -3.95
CA ARG A 69 -2.94 -1.22 -3.87
C ARG A 69 -1.95 -1.33 -2.72
N LEU A 70 -2.40 -1.82 -1.56
CA LEU A 70 -1.54 -2.02 -0.39
C LEU A 70 -0.46 -3.08 -0.66
N LEU A 71 -0.84 -4.22 -1.24
CA LEU A 71 0.10 -5.28 -1.62
C LEU A 71 1.09 -4.81 -2.68
N LEU A 72 0.63 -4.06 -3.69
CA LEU A 72 1.51 -3.44 -4.68
C LEU A 72 2.50 -2.47 -4.02
N ALA A 73 2.05 -1.65 -3.06
CA ALA A 73 2.94 -0.77 -2.31
C ALA A 73 4.00 -1.53 -1.52
N LEU A 74 3.65 -2.67 -0.93
CA LEU A 74 4.59 -3.50 -0.17
C LEU A 74 5.63 -4.21 -1.05
N HIS A 75 5.21 -4.74 -2.19
CA HIS A 75 6.04 -5.66 -2.97
C HIS A 75 6.69 -5.05 -4.21
N LEU A 76 6.25 -3.89 -4.66
CA LEU A 76 6.80 -3.23 -5.85
C LEU A 76 7.58 -1.98 -5.46
N ARG A 77 8.75 -1.79 -6.10
CA ARG A 77 9.54 -0.56 -6.03
C ARG A 77 9.64 0.04 -7.42
N THR A 78 9.38 1.35 -7.51
CA THR A 78 9.46 2.11 -8.76
C THR A 78 10.35 3.32 -8.54
N VAL A 79 11.60 3.07 -8.12
CA VAL A 79 12.57 4.16 -7.91
C VAL A 79 13.11 4.57 -9.28
N GLU A 80 12.74 5.77 -9.71
CA GLU A 80 13.21 6.33 -10.99
C GLU A 80 14.47 7.18 -10.81
N SER A 81 14.75 7.65 -9.60
CA SER A 81 15.89 8.52 -9.30
C SER A 81 16.29 8.44 -7.82
N PRO A 82 17.58 8.54 -7.49
CA PRO A 82 18.01 8.73 -6.09
C PRO A 82 17.57 10.09 -5.53
N ASP A 83 17.17 11.03 -6.39
CA ASP A 83 16.64 12.33 -5.98
C ASP A 83 15.13 12.25 -5.72
N VAL A 84 14.80 11.89 -4.48
CA VAL A 84 13.42 11.73 -4.03
C VAL A 84 12.76 13.11 -3.88
N GLN A 85 11.72 13.35 -4.67
CA GLN A 85 10.87 14.53 -4.54
C GLN A 85 9.49 14.13 -4.06
N PRO A 86 8.95 14.77 -3.00
CA PRO A 86 7.62 14.43 -2.51
C PRO A 86 6.54 14.80 -3.53
N SER A 87 5.64 13.84 -3.80
CA SER A 87 4.52 14.04 -4.72
C SER A 87 3.54 15.12 -4.22
N PRO A 88 2.70 15.69 -5.10
CA PRO A 88 1.62 16.58 -4.67
C PRO A 88 0.69 15.94 -3.64
N LEU A 89 0.43 14.64 -3.76
CA LEU A 89 -0.35 13.89 -2.78
C LEU A 89 0.34 13.89 -1.41
N TRP A 90 1.63 13.53 -1.38
CA TRP A 90 2.41 13.54 -0.14
C TRP A 90 2.42 14.93 0.50
N GLN A 91 2.70 15.98 -0.27
CA GLN A 91 2.72 17.36 0.21
C GLN A 91 1.37 17.80 0.79
N SER A 92 0.26 17.35 0.20
CA SER A 92 -1.08 17.66 0.71
C SER A 92 -1.35 17.01 2.08
N ARG A 93 -0.74 15.87 2.35
CA ARG A 93 -0.91 15.06 3.57
C ARG A 93 0.21 15.22 4.59
N CYS A 94 1.32 15.84 4.21
CA CYS A 94 2.46 16.10 5.10
C CYS A 94 2.63 17.60 5.31
N ARG A 95 2.29 18.08 6.51
CA ARG A 95 2.40 19.51 6.88
C ARG A 95 3.13 19.65 8.20
N ASN A 96 4.01 20.64 8.29
CA ASN A 96 4.81 20.88 9.50
C ASN A 96 5.50 19.60 10.00
N GLN A 97 6.10 18.82 9.09
CA GLN A 97 6.77 17.55 9.34
C GLN A 97 5.86 16.43 9.89
N LYS A 98 4.53 16.59 9.89
CA LYS A 98 3.57 15.61 10.39
C LYS A 98 2.79 14.99 9.23
N ILE A 99 2.63 13.67 9.25
CA ILE A 99 1.88 12.91 8.24
C ILE A 99 0.44 12.74 8.72
N ALA A 100 -0.51 13.33 8.00
CA ALA A 100 -1.94 13.26 8.28
C ALA A 100 -2.64 12.32 7.27
N CYS A 101 -2.44 11.01 7.41
CA CYS A 101 -3.14 10.00 6.60
C CYS A 101 -3.44 8.78 7.47
N ASN A 102 -4.71 8.41 7.59
CA ASN A 102 -5.13 7.20 8.30
C ASN A 102 -4.85 5.96 7.44
N ASP A 103 -4.59 4.82 8.06
CA ASP A 103 -4.34 3.52 7.40
C ASP A 103 -5.54 2.98 6.60
N ARG A 104 -6.75 3.50 6.87
CA ARG A 104 -7.98 3.17 6.13
C ARG A 104 -8.34 4.18 5.05
N HIS A 105 -7.56 5.26 4.90
CA HIS A 105 -7.80 6.28 3.89
C HIS A 105 -7.38 5.76 2.51
N ASP A 106 -8.14 6.11 1.46
CA ASP A 106 -7.87 5.65 0.08
C ASP A 106 -6.48 6.08 -0.45
N ASP A 107 -5.92 7.18 0.07
CA ASP A 107 -4.58 7.64 -0.26
C ASP A 107 -3.47 6.83 0.43
N PHE A 108 -3.80 6.07 1.49
CA PHE A 108 -2.78 5.41 2.31
C PHE A 108 -1.87 4.46 1.51
N PRO A 109 -2.38 3.58 0.62
CA PRO A 109 -1.51 2.70 -0.17
C PRO A 109 -0.56 3.47 -1.10
N ALA A 110 -1.01 4.58 -1.70
CA ALA A 110 -0.18 5.41 -2.56
C ALA A 110 0.94 6.10 -1.77
N MET A 111 0.60 6.67 -0.61
CA MET A 111 1.59 7.26 0.31
C MET A 111 2.56 6.22 0.87
N LEU A 112 2.09 4.99 1.15
CA LEU A 112 2.96 3.91 1.62
C LEU A 112 3.97 3.50 0.53
N ALA A 113 3.53 3.42 -0.72
CA ALA A 113 4.43 3.15 -1.85
C ALA A 113 5.51 4.24 -1.98
N GLU A 114 5.12 5.50 -1.90
CA GLU A 114 6.06 6.63 -1.95
C GLU A 114 7.04 6.61 -0.76
N ALA A 115 6.55 6.34 0.44
CA ALA A 115 7.40 6.20 1.63
C ALA A 115 8.43 5.07 1.48
N LEU A 116 7.99 3.90 1.01
CA LEU A 116 8.88 2.74 0.82
C LEU A 116 9.86 2.95 -0.32
N ASN A 117 9.45 3.60 -1.41
CA ASN A 117 10.35 4.00 -2.49
C ASN A 117 11.42 4.98 -1.99
N ALA A 118 11.03 5.98 -1.20
CA ALA A 118 11.97 6.93 -0.62
C ALA A 118 12.98 6.26 0.33
N VAL A 119 12.51 5.30 1.14
CA VAL A 119 13.38 4.53 2.04
C VAL A 119 14.36 3.66 1.24
N ASP A 120 13.91 2.99 0.20
CA ASP A 120 14.76 2.20 -0.70
C ASP A 120 15.80 3.06 -1.41
N ALA A 121 15.40 4.21 -1.99
CA ALA A 121 16.28 5.17 -2.67
C ALA A 121 17.34 5.79 -1.75
N LYS A 122 17.18 5.71 -0.45
CA LYS A 122 18.13 6.18 0.57
C LYS A 122 18.82 5.02 1.32
N ASP A 123 18.94 3.85 0.68
CA ASP A 123 19.60 2.66 1.24
C ASP A 123 19.09 2.28 2.63
N TYR A 124 17.79 2.41 2.84
CA TYR A 124 17.09 2.14 4.10
C TYR A 124 17.54 3.02 5.29
N ASP A 125 18.18 4.15 4.98
CA ASP A 125 18.37 5.24 5.95
C ASP A 125 17.08 6.06 6.06
N VAL A 126 16.24 5.68 7.03
CA VAL A 126 14.92 6.30 7.24
C VAL A 126 15.02 7.78 7.66
N ARG A 127 16.15 8.23 8.26
CA ARG A 127 16.37 9.66 8.57
C ARG A 127 16.53 10.47 7.29
N ARG A 128 17.33 9.97 6.33
CA ARG A 128 17.53 10.61 5.03
C ARG A 128 16.25 10.56 4.19
N ALA A 129 15.50 9.45 4.23
CA ALA A 129 14.21 9.35 3.55
C ALA A 129 13.19 10.33 4.12
N ALA A 130 13.08 10.45 5.45
CA ALA A 130 12.19 11.40 6.10
C ALA A 130 12.53 12.85 5.76
N ALA A 131 13.81 13.21 5.74
CA ALA A 131 14.26 14.54 5.32
C ALA A 131 13.87 14.85 3.87
N ALA A 132 14.06 13.91 2.94
CA ALA A 132 13.67 14.04 1.54
C ALA A 132 12.16 14.20 1.37
N LEU A 133 11.36 13.50 2.17
CA LEU A 133 9.89 13.58 2.17
C LEU A 133 9.34 14.79 2.98
N GLY A 134 10.20 15.59 3.62
CA GLY A 134 9.77 16.75 4.41
C GLY A 134 9.01 16.39 5.70
N CYS A 135 9.22 15.19 6.25
CA CYS A 135 8.63 14.76 7.52
C CYS A 135 9.69 14.43 8.57
N SER A 136 9.28 14.28 9.84
CA SER A 136 10.22 13.86 10.88
C SER A 136 10.46 12.34 10.81
N PHE A 137 11.64 11.91 11.29
CA PHE A 137 11.99 10.50 11.42
C PHE A 137 10.91 9.69 12.18
N SER A 138 10.46 10.22 13.32
CA SER A 138 9.43 9.57 14.14
C SER A 138 8.09 9.46 13.41
N GLN A 139 7.72 10.48 12.60
CA GLN A 139 6.49 10.44 11.82
C GLN A 139 6.57 9.38 10.71
N LEU A 140 7.69 9.29 10.00
CA LEU A 140 7.87 8.27 8.96
C LEU A 140 7.88 6.86 9.56
N THR A 141 8.61 6.65 10.68
CA THR A 141 8.63 5.36 11.37
C THR A 141 7.24 4.93 11.83
N ARG A 142 6.46 5.82 12.47
CA ARG A 142 5.08 5.54 12.87
C ARG A 142 4.14 5.32 11.70
N PHE A 143 4.37 6.01 10.59
CA PHE A 143 3.58 5.81 9.37
C PHE A 143 3.82 4.42 8.79
N LEU A 144 5.07 3.97 8.69
CA LEU A 144 5.42 2.62 8.25
C LEU A 144 4.86 1.55 9.20
N ALA A 145 4.88 1.81 10.51
CA ALA A 145 4.37 0.89 11.53
C ALA A 145 2.85 0.66 11.49
N ARG A 146 2.08 1.50 10.78
CA ARG A 146 0.64 1.27 10.56
C ARG A 146 0.37 0.04 9.71
N THR A 147 1.37 -0.39 8.94
CA THR A 147 1.37 -1.66 8.23
C THR A 147 2.56 -2.47 8.77
N PRO A 148 2.32 -3.44 9.68
CA PRO A 148 3.39 -4.21 10.31
C PRO A 148 4.36 -4.84 9.31
N GLU A 149 3.83 -5.30 8.17
CA GLU A 149 4.60 -5.89 7.08
C GLU A 149 5.57 -4.87 6.44
N ALA A 150 5.17 -3.60 6.35
CA ALA A 150 6.03 -2.53 5.81
C ALA A 150 7.20 -2.23 6.76
N LEU A 151 6.92 -2.15 8.06
CA LEU A 151 7.98 -1.93 9.06
C LEU A 151 8.94 -3.11 9.11
N GLU A 152 8.44 -4.34 9.05
CA GLU A 152 9.26 -5.54 9.07
C GLU A 152 10.12 -5.64 7.81
N LEU A 153 9.56 -5.37 6.64
CA LEU A 153 10.29 -5.28 5.38
C LEU A 153 11.46 -4.29 5.48
N VAL A 154 11.20 -3.09 5.98
CA VAL A 154 12.25 -2.08 6.19
C VAL A 154 13.30 -2.58 7.18
N ASN A 155 12.89 -3.17 8.31
CA ASN A 155 13.80 -3.69 9.32
C ASN A 155 14.67 -4.84 8.82
N THR A 156 14.13 -5.73 7.99
CA THR A 156 14.88 -6.81 7.35
C THR A 156 16.00 -6.25 6.47
N HIS A 157 15.69 -5.28 5.61
CA HIS A 157 16.72 -4.65 4.77
C HIS A 157 17.72 -3.81 5.56
N ARG A 158 17.31 -3.21 6.68
CA ARG A 158 18.22 -2.50 7.60
C ARG A 158 19.20 -3.44 8.27
N ALA A 159 18.73 -4.61 8.70
CA ALA A 159 19.57 -5.61 9.34
C ALA A 159 20.70 -6.10 8.40
N THR A 160 20.41 -6.35 7.12
CA THR A 160 21.42 -6.72 6.11
C THR A 160 22.48 -5.63 5.85
N ARG A 161 22.20 -4.38 6.25
CA ARG A 161 23.08 -3.22 6.14
C ARG A 161 23.77 -2.85 7.47
N GLY A 162 23.59 -3.64 8.51
CA GLY A 162 24.13 -3.36 9.85
C GLY A 162 23.45 -2.15 10.54
N LEU A 163 22.28 -1.75 10.09
CA LEU A 163 21.53 -0.65 10.67
C LEU A 163 20.61 -1.14 11.81
N HIS A 164 20.47 -0.32 12.85
CA HIS A 164 19.60 -0.66 13.98
C HIS A 164 18.13 -0.81 13.56
N ARG A 165 17.44 -1.75 14.21
CA ARG A 165 16.00 -1.97 14.05
C ARG A 165 15.22 -0.71 14.42
N LEU A 166 14.20 -0.38 13.63
CA LEU A 166 13.23 0.68 13.97
C LEU A 166 12.20 0.12 14.94
N LEU A 167 11.88 0.95 15.92
CA LEU A 167 10.76 0.74 16.85
C LEU A 167 9.74 1.85 16.62
N PRO A 168 8.40 1.55 16.58
CA PRO A 168 7.35 2.54 16.34
C PRO A 168 7.16 3.53 17.48
#